data_d3935dd8159aeed3f90cdeff2d4486b1
#
_entry.id   d3935dd8159aeed3f90cdeff2d4486b1
#
_cell.length_a   1.000
_cell.length_b   1.000
_cell.length_c   1.000
_cell.angle_alpha   90.00
_cell.angle_beta   90.00
_cell.angle_gamma   90.00
#
_symmetry.space_group_name_H-M   'P 1'
#
loop_
_entity.id
_entity.type
_entity.pdbx_description
1 polymer ?
#
loop_
_entity_poly.entity_id
_entity_poly.type
_entity_poly.pdbx_seq_one_letter_code
_entity_poly.pdbx_strand_id
1 'polypeptide(L)'
;MPILGFGVFQIANQEACERSVIDAIEVGYRLIDTAASYKNEEAVGRAVKECGVAREDLFITTKLWIEDTGFDKTKSAVEKSLKKLRLDYLDLYLIHQPYGNVHESWRAMEEMYREGKIRAIGISNFQPARVVDLMAF
;
A
#
# COMPACT_ATOMS: atom_id res chain seq x y z
N MET A 1 7.15 8.27 9.38
CA MET A 1 7.23 8.02 7.91
C MET A 1 8.48 8.67 7.36
N PRO A 2 9.34 7.97 6.61
CA PRO A 2 10.51 8.56 5.95
C PRO A 2 10.13 9.69 4.97
N ILE A 3 11.01 10.69 4.82
CA ILE A 3 10.80 11.81 3.88
C ILE A 3 11.02 11.38 2.43
N LEU A 4 12.01 10.51 2.20
CA LEU A 4 12.33 9.97 0.89
C LEU A 4 11.71 8.58 0.73
N GLY A 5 11.03 8.37 -0.39
CA GLY A 5 10.45 7.09 -0.76
C GLY A 5 10.81 6.68 -2.19
N PHE A 6 10.83 5.38 -2.42
CA PHE A 6 11.04 4.78 -3.74
C PHE A 6 9.72 4.17 -4.23
N GLY A 7 9.22 4.62 -5.37
CA GLY A 7 7.98 4.14 -5.99
C GLY A 7 8.27 3.22 -7.18
N VAL A 8 7.49 2.14 -7.29
CA VAL A 8 7.66 1.11 -8.33
C VAL A 8 6.58 1.16 -9.43
N PHE A 9 5.90 2.29 -9.57
CA PHE A 9 4.94 2.49 -10.67
C PHE A 9 5.62 2.27 -12.02
N GLN A 10 4.95 1.56 -12.94
CA GLN A 10 5.42 1.18 -14.29
C GLN A 10 6.62 0.22 -14.36
N ILE A 11 7.09 -0.33 -13.27
CA ILE A 11 8.07 -1.41 -13.28
C ILE A 11 7.29 -2.75 -13.35
N ALA A 12 6.89 -3.15 -14.57
CA ALA A 12 6.05 -4.32 -14.79
C ALA A 12 6.83 -5.65 -14.72
N ASN A 13 8.11 -5.64 -15.07
CA ASN A 13 8.95 -6.84 -14.98
C ASN A 13 9.25 -7.15 -13.51
N GLN A 14 8.91 -8.36 -13.06
CA GLN A 14 9.01 -8.75 -11.66
C GLN A 14 10.45 -8.77 -11.14
N GLU A 15 11.39 -9.29 -11.93
CA GLU A 15 12.80 -9.37 -11.57
C GLU A 15 13.43 -7.97 -11.49
N ALA A 16 13.12 -7.11 -12.47
CA ALA A 16 13.58 -5.72 -12.48
C ALA A 16 13.01 -4.94 -11.28
N CYS A 17 11.72 -5.15 -10.95
CA CYS A 17 11.10 -4.51 -9.78
C CYS A 17 11.77 -4.93 -8.48
N GLU A 18 11.95 -6.23 -8.27
CA GLU A 18 12.63 -6.80 -7.11
C GLU A 18 14.04 -6.23 -6.96
N ARG A 19 14.84 -6.26 -8.02
CA ARG A 19 16.20 -5.72 -8.03
C ARG A 19 16.22 -4.22 -7.71
N SER A 20 15.35 -3.42 -8.36
CA SER A 20 15.28 -1.98 -8.12
C SER A 20 14.92 -1.63 -6.67
N VAL A 21 14.06 -2.42 -6.02
CA VAL A 21 13.71 -2.23 -4.61
C VAL A 21 14.88 -2.57 -3.71
N ILE A 22 15.60 -3.66 -3.97
CA ILE A 22 16.80 -4.05 -3.21
C ILE A 22 17.84 -2.93 -3.34
N ASP A 23 18.17 -2.51 -4.56
CA ASP A 23 19.14 -1.44 -4.82
C ASP A 23 18.74 -0.13 -4.11
N ALA A 24 17.44 0.23 -4.13
CA ALA A 24 16.95 1.40 -3.41
C ALA A 24 17.16 1.30 -1.89
N ILE A 25 16.89 0.13 -1.30
CA ILE A 25 17.09 -0.10 0.13
C ILE A 25 18.59 -0.07 0.48
N GLU A 26 19.45 -0.64 -0.37
CA GLU A 26 20.91 -0.63 -0.20
C GLU A 26 21.48 0.79 -0.16
N VAL A 27 20.98 1.70 -1.02
CA VAL A 27 21.40 3.11 -1.02
C VAL A 27 20.72 3.98 0.04
N GLY A 28 19.90 3.38 0.91
CA GLY A 28 19.34 4.04 2.09
C GLY A 28 17.86 4.42 2.05
N TYR A 29 17.11 4.10 0.99
CA TYR A 29 15.66 4.25 1.04
C TYR A 29 15.05 3.30 2.06
N ARG A 30 14.04 3.79 2.78
CA ARG A 30 13.31 3.01 3.79
C ARG A 30 11.80 3.00 3.56
N LEU A 31 11.27 3.88 2.71
CA LEU A 31 9.88 3.88 2.27
C LEU A 31 9.81 3.33 0.84
N ILE A 32 9.00 2.27 0.67
CA ILE A 32 8.71 1.65 -0.63
C ILE A 32 7.21 1.82 -0.92
N ASP A 33 6.88 2.36 -2.08
CA ASP A 33 5.51 2.62 -2.52
C ASP A 33 5.13 1.75 -3.73
N THR A 34 4.13 0.92 -3.54
CA THR A 34 3.50 0.11 -4.58
C THR A 34 1.98 0.31 -4.59
N ALA A 35 1.26 -0.48 -5.38
CA ALA A 35 -0.22 -0.54 -5.41
C ALA A 35 -0.70 -1.86 -5.99
N ALA A 36 -1.91 -2.29 -5.62
CA ALA A 36 -2.54 -3.48 -6.18
C ALA A 36 -2.61 -3.44 -7.72
N SER A 37 -2.92 -2.25 -8.28
CA SER A 37 -3.01 -2.03 -9.73
C SER A 37 -1.67 -2.11 -10.47
N TYR A 38 -0.53 -1.98 -9.80
CA TYR A 38 0.79 -2.07 -10.44
C TYR A 38 1.19 -3.52 -10.74
N LYS A 39 0.53 -4.49 -10.13
CA LYS A 39 0.74 -5.94 -10.33
C LYS A 39 2.17 -6.40 -10.00
N ASN A 40 2.87 -5.68 -9.14
CA ASN A 40 4.25 -5.96 -8.73
C ASN A 40 4.44 -6.12 -7.21
N GLU A 41 3.35 -6.21 -6.45
CA GLU A 41 3.40 -6.41 -4.99
C GLU A 41 4.21 -7.66 -4.59
N GLU A 42 4.16 -8.75 -5.39
CA GLU A 42 4.93 -9.96 -5.11
C GLU A 42 6.44 -9.74 -5.23
N ALA A 43 6.88 -8.96 -6.22
CA ALA A 43 8.29 -8.59 -6.38
C ALA A 43 8.77 -7.72 -5.22
N VAL A 44 7.96 -6.72 -4.81
CA VAL A 44 8.25 -5.90 -3.63
C VAL A 44 8.36 -6.79 -2.38
N GLY A 45 7.45 -7.75 -2.20
CA GLY A 45 7.47 -8.67 -1.06
C GLY A 45 8.74 -9.54 -1.01
N ARG A 46 9.23 -10.02 -2.15
CA ARG A 46 10.50 -10.76 -2.22
C ARG A 46 11.67 -9.85 -1.87
N ALA A 47 11.72 -8.65 -2.46
CA ALA A 47 12.76 -7.67 -2.18
C ALA A 47 12.85 -7.30 -0.68
N VAL A 48 11.72 -7.03 -0.05
CA VAL A 48 11.65 -6.74 1.40
C VAL A 48 12.19 -7.90 2.24
N LYS A 49 11.93 -9.14 1.83
CA LYS A 49 12.44 -10.32 2.53
C LYS A 49 13.94 -10.51 2.37
N GLU A 50 14.49 -10.15 1.20
CA GLU A 50 15.88 -10.43 0.82
C GLU A 50 16.85 -9.28 1.08
N CYS A 51 16.36 -8.06 1.31
CA CYS A 51 17.17 -6.85 1.45
C CYS A 51 18.06 -6.79 2.70
N GLY A 52 17.91 -7.70 3.65
CA GLY A 52 18.70 -7.74 4.89
C GLY A 52 18.39 -6.65 5.92
N VAL A 53 17.39 -5.80 5.67
CA VAL A 53 16.90 -4.76 6.60
C VAL A 53 15.71 -5.30 7.38
N ALA A 54 15.65 -5.04 8.68
CA ALA A 54 14.55 -5.47 9.52
C ALA A 54 13.23 -4.85 9.06
N ARG A 55 12.12 -5.61 9.12
CA ARG A 55 10.80 -5.16 8.64
C ARG A 55 10.33 -3.86 9.31
N GLU A 56 10.61 -3.70 10.60
CA GLU A 56 10.26 -2.53 11.39
C GLU A 56 11.01 -1.25 10.99
N ASP A 57 12.14 -1.38 10.30
CA ASP A 57 12.92 -0.26 9.77
C ASP A 57 12.46 0.16 8.36
N LEU A 58 11.56 -0.61 7.75
CA LEU A 58 10.97 -0.33 6.45
C LEU A 58 9.55 0.24 6.61
N PHE A 59 9.18 1.13 5.71
CA PHE A 59 7.84 1.71 5.59
C PHE A 59 7.24 1.31 4.25
N ILE A 60 6.28 0.38 4.26
CA ILE A 60 5.70 -0.20 3.06
C ILE A 60 4.29 0.36 2.84
N THR A 61 4.09 0.99 1.68
CA THR A 61 2.81 1.54 1.23
C THR A 61 2.28 0.75 0.06
N THR A 62 0.99 0.39 0.12
CA THR A 62 0.23 -0.07 -1.05
C THR A 62 -1.16 0.58 -1.08
N LYS A 63 -1.96 0.31 -2.14
CA LYS A 63 -3.17 1.08 -2.41
C LYS A 63 -4.29 0.17 -2.91
N LEU A 64 -5.50 0.46 -2.44
CA LEU A 64 -6.76 -0.15 -2.89
C LEU A 64 -7.08 0.29 -4.32
N TRP A 65 -7.36 -0.66 -5.20
CA TRP A 65 -7.82 -0.32 -6.54
C TRP A 65 -9.35 -0.17 -6.62
N ILE A 66 -9.82 0.55 -7.62
CA ILE A 66 -11.23 0.95 -7.78
C ILE A 66 -12.22 -0.21 -7.83
N GLU A 67 -11.82 -1.36 -8.38
CA GLU A 67 -12.66 -2.56 -8.51
C GLU A 67 -12.93 -3.26 -7.17
N ASP A 68 -12.07 -3.03 -6.19
CA ASP A 68 -12.14 -3.63 -4.85
C ASP A 68 -12.74 -2.68 -3.81
N THR A 69 -13.38 -1.57 -4.23
CA THR A 69 -14.03 -0.64 -3.30
C THR A 69 -15.31 -1.22 -2.70
N GLY A 70 -15.60 -0.82 -1.46
CA GLY A 70 -16.69 -1.34 -0.63
C GLY A 70 -16.15 -2.14 0.57
N PHE A 71 -16.96 -2.32 1.61
CA PHE A 71 -16.52 -2.84 2.90
C PHE A 71 -15.81 -4.21 2.79
N ASP A 72 -16.53 -5.26 2.39
CA ASP A 72 -15.99 -6.63 2.35
C ASP A 72 -14.89 -6.80 1.28
N LYS A 73 -15.07 -6.13 0.13
CA LYS A 73 -14.08 -6.16 -0.94
C LYS A 73 -12.76 -5.53 -0.49
N THR A 74 -12.81 -4.41 0.22
CA THR A 74 -11.62 -3.73 0.73
C THR A 74 -10.89 -4.59 1.75
N LYS A 75 -11.59 -5.24 2.69
CA LYS A 75 -10.97 -6.19 3.62
C LYS A 75 -10.27 -7.33 2.86
N SER A 76 -10.95 -7.93 1.88
CA SER A 76 -10.36 -8.96 1.02
C SER A 76 -9.14 -8.46 0.24
N ALA A 77 -9.17 -7.22 -0.25
CA ALA A 77 -8.06 -6.61 -0.98
C ALA A 77 -6.82 -6.39 -0.09
N VAL A 78 -7.01 -5.92 1.16
CA VAL A 78 -5.92 -5.80 2.14
C VAL A 78 -5.26 -7.15 2.39
N GLU A 79 -6.06 -8.20 2.65
CA GLU A 79 -5.52 -9.56 2.87
C GLU A 79 -4.75 -10.08 1.64
N LYS A 80 -5.26 -9.81 0.43
CA LYS A 80 -4.56 -10.17 -0.82
C LYS A 80 -3.22 -9.43 -0.95
N SER A 81 -3.19 -8.13 -0.63
CA SER A 81 -1.96 -7.34 -0.65
C SER A 81 -0.95 -7.83 0.38
N LEU A 82 -1.38 -8.08 1.62
CA LEU A 82 -0.53 -8.66 2.67
C LEU A 82 0.08 -9.99 2.24
N LYS A 83 -0.74 -10.88 1.65
CA LYS A 83 -0.26 -12.18 1.13
C LYS A 83 0.77 -12.02 0.02
N LYS A 84 0.55 -11.14 -0.96
CA LYS A 84 1.47 -10.90 -2.08
C LYS A 84 2.77 -10.28 -1.59
N LEU A 85 2.69 -9.30 -0.70
CA LEU A 85 3.84 -8.65 -0.07
C LEU A 85 4.55 -9.55 0.96
N ARG A 86 3.92 -10.67 1.38
CA ARG A 86 4.42 -11.59 2.43
C ARG A 86 4.66 -10.87 3.75
N LEU A 87 3.73 -9.99 4.13
CA LEU A 87 3.79 -9.15 5.32
C LEU A 87 2.63 -9.42 6.25
N ASP A 88 2.85 -9.22 7.54
CA ASP A 88 1.82 -9.32 8.58
C ASP A 88 1.06 -8.00 8.75
N TYR A 89 1.67 -6.87 8.37
CA TYR A 89 1.06 -5.55 8.43
C TYR A 89 1.60 -4.61 7.32
N LEU A 90 0.80 -3.60 6.98
CA LEU A 90 1.16 -2.46 6.12
C LEU A 90 1.43 -1.23 6.97
N ASP A 91 2.42 -0.42 6.61
CA ASP A 91 2.66 0.86 7.29
C ASP A 91 1.66 1.91 6.85
N LEU A 92 1.29 1.93 5.57
CA LEU A 92 0.27 2.82 5.02
C LEU A 92 -0.54 2.10 3.94
N TYR A 93 -1.86 2.22 4.05
CA TYR A 93 -2.79 1.78 3.01
C TYR A 93 -3.62 2.95 2.50
N LEU A 94 -3.65 3.16 1.18
CA LEU A 94 -4.33 4.30 0.57
C LEU A 94 -5.52 3.85 -0.28
N ILE A 95 -6.62 4.61 -0.28
CA ILE A 95 -7.57 4.56 -1.38
C ILE A 95 -6.90 5.24 -2.58
N HIS A 96 -6.64 4.47 -3.66
CA HIS A 96 -5.81 4.91 -4.78
C HIS A 96 -6.47 6.02 -5.60
N GLN A 97 -7.79 5.92 -5.80
CA GLN A 97 -8.58 6.84 -6.61
C GLN A 97 -9.92 7.14 -5.94
N PRO A 98 -10.49 8.34 -6.14
CA PRO A 98 -11.74 8.78 -5.50
C PRO A 98 -13.01 8.20 -6.19
N TYR A 99 -12.96 6.94 -6.61
CA TYR A 99 -14.05 6.28 -7.34
C TYR A 99 -14.59 5.06 -6.59
N GLY A 100 -15.85 4.70 -6.89
CA GLY A 100 -16.54 3.58 -6.26
C GLY A 100 -17.06 3.90 -4.86
N ASN A 101 -17.21 2.87 -4.03
CA ASN A 101 -17.76 3.00 -2.69
C ASN A 101 -16.68 3.36 -1.66
N VAL A 102 -16.22 4.63 -1.73
CA VAL A 102 -15.10 5.16 -0.93
C VAL A 102 -15.40 5.12 0.57
N HIS A 103 -16.61 5.51 0.98
CA HIS A 103 -17.00 5.59 2.40
C HIS A 103 -16.96 4.22 3.07
N GLU A 104 -17.53 3.20 2.46
CA GLU A 104 -17.48 1.84 2.99
C GLU A 104 -16.05 1.26 2.95
N SER A 105 -15.26 1.65 1.94
CA SER A 105 -13.83 1.30 1.91
C SER A 105 -13.08 1.92 3.08
N TRP A 106 -13.35 3.18 3.40
CA TRP A 106 -12.73 3.86 4.53
C TRP A 106 -13.07 3.17 5.86
N ARG A 107 -14.35 2.82 6.08
CA ARG A 107 -14.78 2.06 7.27
C ARG A 107 -14.06 0.71 7.40
N ALA A 108 -13.91 -0.01 6.29
CA ALA A 108 -13.16 -1.27 6.28
C ALA A 108 -11.68 -1.05 6.64
N MET A 109 -11.06 0.00 6.11
CA MET A 109 -9.67 0.35 6.44
C MET A 109 -9.51 0.72 7.91
N GLU A 110 -10.46 1.46 8.52
CA GLU A 110 -10.46 1.74 9.96
C GLU A 110 -10.55 0.47 10.81
N GLU A 111 -11.34 -0.52 10.39
CA GLU A 111 -11.41 -1.81 11.08
C GLU A 111 -10.09 -2.55 10.99
N MET A 112 -9.49 -2.64 9.79
CA MET A 112 -8.18 -3.26 9.58
C MET A 112 -7.05 -2.53 10.33
N TYR A 113 -7.18 -1.22 10.52
CA TYR A 113 -6.30 -0.43 11.39
C TYR A 113 -6.45 -0.85 12.86
N ARG A 114 -7.69 -0.97 13.37
CA ARG A 114 -7.93 -1.44 14.76
C ARG A 114 -7.45 -2.88 14.99
N GLU A 115 -7.50 -3.71 13.97
CA GLU A 115 -6.95 -5.09 13.98
C GLU A 115 -5.41 -5.13 13.91
N GLY A 116 -4.74 -4.00 13.69
CA GLY A 116 -3.28 -3.91 13.59
C GLY A 116 -2.69 -4.35 12.26
N LYS A 117 -3.51 -4.64 11.24
CA LYS A 117 -3.06 -5.02 9.90
C LYS A 117 -2.60 -3.84 9.05
N ILE A 118 -3.06 -2.64 9.40
CA ILE A 118 -2.65 -1.37 8.78
C ILE A 118 -2.25 -0.41 9.90
N ARG A 119 -1.10 0.23 9.81
CA ARG A 119 -0.62 1.21 10.80
C ARG A 119 -1.08 2.64 10.53
N ALA A 120 -1.35 2.97 9.28
CA ALA A 120 -1.91 4.26 8.87
C ALA A 120 -2.78 4.08 7.62
N ILE A 121 -3.87 4.84 7.55
CA ILE A 121 -4.79 4.85 6.41
C ILE A 121 -4.80 6.24 5.77
N GLY A 122 -5.10 6.30 4.47
CA GLY A 122 -5.12 7.57 3.76
C GLY A 122 -5.77 7.48 2.39
N ILE A 123 -5.67 8.58 1.66
CA ILE A 123 -6.27 8.79 0.35
C ILE A 123 -5.25 9.30 -0.65
N SER A 124 -5.47 9.01 -1.92
CA SER A 124 -4.62 9.43 -3.05
C SER A 124 -5.49 9.93 -4.19
N ASN A 125 -5.04 10.97 -4.90
CA ASN A 125 -5.74 11.55 -6.05
C ASN A 125 -7.12 12.18 -5.76
N PHE A 126 -7.41 12.50 -4.52
CA PHE A 126 -8.66 13.15 -4.14
C PHE A 126 -8.63 14.64 -4.42
N GLN A 127 -9.66 15.16 -5.09
CA GLN A 127 -9.90 16.57 -5.20
C GLN A 127 -10.37 17.15 -3.85
N PRO A 128 -10.14 18.44 -3.54
CA PRO A 128 -10.48 19.03 -2.24
C PRO A 128 -11.93 18.77 -1.81
N ALA A 129 -12.89 18.87 -2.72
CA ALA A 129 -14.30 18.61 -2.41
C ALA A 129 -14.55 17.16 -1.97
N ARG A 130 -13.82 16.18 -2.54
CA ARG A 130 -13.93 14.77 -2.16
C ARG A 130 -13.25 14.47 -0.81
N VAL A 131 -12.22 15.24 -0.46
CA VAL A 131 -11.61 15.18 0.88
C VAL A 131 -12.60 15.67 1.93
N VAL A 132 -13.23 16.83 1.68
CA VAL A 132 -14.24 17.39 2.59
C VAL A 132 -15.44 16.44 2.76
N ASP A 133 -15.92 15.84 1.68
CA ASP A 133 -16.99 14.83 1.70
C ASP A 133 -16.62 13.64 2.61
N LEU A 134 -15.41 13.09 2.46
CA LEU A 134 -14.94 11.98 3.29
C LEU A 134 -14.76 12.38 4.76
N MET A 135 -14.33 13.62 5.04
CA MET A 135 -14.16 14.12 6.41
C MET A 135 -15.48 14.38 7.11
N ALA A 136 -16.55 14.64 6.37
CA ALA A 136 -17.89 14.88 6.90
C ALA A 136 -18.66 13.59 7.23
N PHE A 137 -18.14 12.46 6.78
CA PHE A 137 -18.73 11.13 6.95
C PHE A 137 -18.29 10.48 8.27
#